data_2ededae50d89884440fbff878cd39246
#
_entry.id   2ededae50d89884440fbff878cd39246
#
_cell.length_a   1.000
_cell.length_b   1.000
_cell.length_c   1.000
_cell.angle_alpha   90.00
_cell.angle_beta   90.00
_cell.angle_gamma   90.00
#
_symmetry.space_group_name_H-M   'P 1'
#
loop_
_entity.id
_entity.type
_entity.pdbx_description
1 polymer ?
#
loop_
_entity_poly.entity_id
_entity_poly.type
_entity_poly.pdbx_seq_one_letter_code
_entity_poly.pdbx_strand_id
1 'polypeptide(L)'
;MARSSRFIALACFTSFIALGACSRQDGREMATPTDIQIAATNTTVAPSTSEGDVAGDELPVVEAEPALMTLTAPFTDGAVVSAPFVCGDAAQSPELTWTNVPAGTVSLALILTDEDAPDDVHWVAANISPSLTGLAAGTLPSDAIQAKNSKGAIGFAGPCPPEGSTHQYSLTLYALDQMLEFANGDDGTAMGEAISASALDATTISFTA
;
A
#
# COMPACT_ATOMS: atom_id res chain seq x y z
N MET A 1 16.41 -48.99 35.42
CA MET A 1 17.86 -48.81 35.65
C MET A 1 18.28 -47.44 35.07
N ALA A 2 18.84 -46.61 35.98
CA ALA A 2 19.73 -45.44 35.76
C ALA A 2 19.36 -44.39 34.71
N ARG A 3 18.77 -43.30 35.09
CA ARG A 3 19.23 -41.92 35.39
C ARG A 3 20.53 -41.49 34.67
N SER A 4 20.43 -40.44 33.83
CA SER A 4 21.49 -39.43 33.78
C SER A 4 20.88 -38.08 33.42
N SER A 5 20.71 -37.23 34.43
CA SER A 5 20.59 -35.76 34.34
C SER A 5 21.92 -35.17 33.91
N ARG A 6 21.88 -34.25 32.96
CA ARG A 6 22.98 -33.28 32.79
C ARG A 6 22.41 -31.88 32.82
N PHE A 7 22.62 -31.25 33.96
CA PHE A 7 22.56 -29.79 34.14
C PHE A 7 23.75 -29.19 33.39
N ILE A 8 23.55 -28.20 32.58
CA ILE A 8 24.60 -27.32 32.09
C ILE A 8 24.19 -25.88 32.45
N ALA A 9 25.14 -25.24 33.08
CA ALA A 9 25.07 -24.02 33.82
C ALA A 9 24.82 -22.78 32.95
N LEU A 10 24.13 -21.89 33.58
CA LEU A 10 23.95 -20.46 33.34
C LEU A 10 25.29 -19.72 33.29
N ALA A 11 25.62 -19.06 32.22
CA ALA A 11 26.68 -18.05 32.16
C ALA A 11 26.07 -16.69 31.80
N CYS A 12 25.88 -15.88 32.85
CA CYS A 12 25.64 -14.44 32.74
C CYS A 12 26.90 -13.77 32.15
N PHE A 13 26.76 -13.15 30.99
CA PHE A 13 27.70 -12.15 30.50
C PHE A 13 27.03 -10.79 30.55
N THR A 14 27.35 -10.04 31.61
CA THR A 14 27.09 -8.61 31.70
C THR A 14 28.20 -7.89 30.93
N SER A 15 27.87 -7.34 29.76
CA SER A 15 28.71 -6.37 29.08
C SER A 15 28.14 -4.98 29.26
N PHE A 16 28.78 -4.23 30.13
CA PHE A 16 28.66 -2.75 30.20
C PHE A 16 29.30 -2.17 28.93
N ILE A 17 28.56 -1.45 28.13
CA ILE A 17 29.12 -0.57 27.11
C ILE A 17 28.78 0.86 27.51
N ALA A 18 29.85 1.61 27.71
CA ALA A 18 29.87 3.00 28.10
C ALA A 18 29.22 3.91 27.04
N LEU A 19 28.40 4.86 27.54
CA LEU A 19 27.96 6.02 26.78
C LEU A 19 29.17 6.91 26.43
N GLY A 20 29.47 6.96 25.14
CA GLY A 20 30.30 8.00 24.56
C GLY A 20 29.44 9.09 23.97
N ALA A 21 29.16 10.13 24.74
CA ALA A 21 28.57 11.37 24.25
C ALA A 21 29.64 12.15 23.46
N CYS A 22 29.58 12.13 22.14
CA CYS A 22 30.27 13.10 21.29
C CYS A 22 29.29 14.19 20.90
N SER A 23 29.24 15.22 21.71
CA SER A 23 28.69 16.52 21.35
C SER A 23 29.66 17.21 20.38
N ARG A 24 29.32 17.25 19.09
CA ARG A 24 29.89 18.21 18.15
C ARG A 24 28.92 19.39 18.03
N GLN A 25 29.22 20.40 18.82
CA GLN A 25 28.73 21.76 18.58
C GLN A 25 29.54 22.36 17.43
N ASP A 26 29.04 22.27 16.22
CA ASP A 26 29.49 23.15 15.15
C ASP A 26 28.73 24.46 15.32
N GLY A 27 29.37 25.42 16.00
CA GLY A 27 28.86 26.78 16.14
C GLY A 27 28.72 27.47 14.80
N ARG A 28 27.54 27.36 14.20
CA ARG A 28 27.04 28.28 13.20
C ARG A 28 25.89 29.06 13.83
N GLU A 29 26.25 30.24 14.37
CA GLU A 29 25.26 31.27 14.68
C GLU A 29 24.53 31.63 13.36
N MET A 30 23.20 31.44 13.36
CA MET A 30 22.36 32.02 12.33
C MET A 30 22.34 33.52 12.52
N ALA A 31 23.00 34.24 11.60
CA ALA A 31 22.92 35.67 11.51
C ALA A 31 21.47 36.08 11.20
N THR A 32 20.92 36.96 12.03
CA THR A 32 19.64 37.62 11.77
C THR A 32 19.76 38.45 10.49
N PRO A 33 18.76 38.44 9.57
CA PRO A 33 18.78 39.28 8.38
C PRO A 33 18.70 40.75 8.79
N THR A 34 19.72 41.52 8.44
CA THR A 34 19.72 42.98 8.54
C THR A 34 18.85 43.56 7.43
N ASP A 35 18.05 44.52 7.78
CA ASP A 35 17.20 45.31 6.90
C ASP A 35 17.98 45.88 5.70
N ILE A 36 17.63 45.44 4.50
CA ILE A 36 18.10 46.04 3.26
C ILE A 36 17.25 47.28 3.00
N GLN A 37 17.84 48.42 3.20
CA GLN A 37 17.27 49.71 2.84
C GLN A 37 17.00 49.76 1.32
N ILE A 38 15.73 49.91 0.96
CA ILE A 38 15.30 50.19 -0.41
C ILE A 38 15.60 51.66 -0.66
N ALA A 39 16.69 51.94 -1.39
CA ALA A 39 16.92 53.25 -1.92
C ALA A 39 16.00 53.48 -3.12
N ALA A 40 15.06 54.37 -2.94
CA ALA A 40 14.20 54.87 -4.03
C ALA A 40 15.04 55.77 -4.97
N THR A 41 15.34 55.29 -6.16
CA THR A 41 15.78 56.14 -7.25
C THR A 41 14.59 56.49 -8.13
N ASN A 42 14.15 57.70 -7.96
CA ASN A 42 13.12 58.35 -8.77
C ASN A 42 13.73 58.69 -10.13
N THR A 43 13.40 57.95 -11.20
CA THR A 43 13.71 58.33 -12.56
C THR A 43 12.41 58.55 -13.30
N THR A 44 12.13 59.84 -13.53
CA THR A 44 11.04 60.31 -14.39
C THR A 44 11.40 60.03 -15.83
N VAL A 45 10.65 59.14 -16.52
CA VAL A 45 10.67 59.02 -17.98
C VAL A 45 9.27 59.23 -18.52
N ALA A 46 9.18 60.13 -19.49
CA ALA A 46 7.98 60.59 -20.19
C ALA A 46 7.29 59.48 -20.99
N PRO A 47 5.99 59.61 -21.32
CA PRO A 47 5.16 58.58 -21.91
C PRO A 47 5.49 58.38 -23.38
N SER A 48 5.83 57.13 -23.75
CA SER A 48 5.77 56.68 -25.14
C SER A 48 4.50 55.86 -25.31
N THR A 49 3.59 56.42 -26.07
CA THR A 49 2.42 55.75 -26.64
C THR A 49 2.88 54.64 -27.59
N SER A 50 2.54 53.40 -27.30
CA SER A 50 2.52 52.30 -28.27
C SER A 50 1.33 51.41 -27.91
N GLU A 51 0.28 51.54 -28.71
CA GLU A 51 -0.86 50.65 -28.76
C GLU A 51 -0.39 49.26 -29.19
N GLY A 52 -0.81 48.24 -28.45
CA GLY A 52 -0.53 46.84 -28.71
C GLY A 52 -1.19 45.98 -27.62
N ASP A 53 -2.49 46.19 -27.51
CA ASP A 53 -3.35 45.39 -26.64
C ASP A 53 -3.54 44.02 -27.30
N VAL A 54 -2.88 43.01 -26.79
CA VAL A 54 -3.26 41.61 -26.87
C VAL A 54 -3.32 41.11 -25.44
N ALA A 55 -4.45 41.38 -24.81
CA ALA A 55 -4.85 40.67 -23.61
C ALA A 55 -4.98 39.20 -23.96
N GLY A 56 -3.91 38.45 -23.77
CA GLY A 56 -3.98 36.99 -23.64
C GLY A 56 -4.75 36.70 -22.36
N ASP A 57 -6.02 36.41 -22.54
CA ASP A 57 -6.86 35.85 -21.49
C ASP A 57 -6.34 34.42 -21.18
N GLU A 58 -5.29 34.38 -20.36
CA GLU A 58 -4.77 33.13 -19.81
C GLU A 58 -5.80 32.63 -18.80
N LEU A 59 -6.71 31.80 -19.33
CA LEU A 59 -7.69 31.09 -18.50
C LEU A 59 -6.92 30.38 -17.39
N PRO A 60 -7.38 30.48 -16.13
CA PRO A 60 -6.73 29.75 -15.05
C PRO A 60 -6.74 28.25 -15.42
N VAL A 61 -5.54 27.66 -15.53
CA VAL A 61 -5.39 26.21 -15.63
C VAL A 61 -5.91 25.64 -14.32
N VAL A 62 -7.15 25.19 -14.33
CA VAL A 62 -7.70 24.40 -13.23
C VAL A 62 -6.94 23.08 -13.27
N GLU A 63 -5.93 22.95 -12.44
CA GLU A 63 -5.25 21.69 -12.21
C GLU A 63 -6.31 20.72 -11.68
N ALA A 64 -6.71 19.75 -12.52
CA ALA A 64 -7.68 18.75 -12.13
C ALA A 64 -7.08 17.92 -10.99
N GLU A 65 -7.78 17.80 -9.89
CA GLU A 65 -7.36 16.91 -8.81
C GLU A 65 -7.16 15.50 -9.35
N PRO A 66 -6.12 14.77 -8.92
CA PRO A 66 -5.87 13.41 -9.36
C PRO A 66 -7.08 12.54 -9.03
N ALA A 67 -7.58 11.81 -10.02
CA ALA A 67 -8.67 10.89 -9.83
C ALA A 67 -8.23 9.75 -8.90
N LEU A 68 -9.05 9.43 -7.91
CA LEU A 68 -8.78 8.37 -6.94
C LEU A 68 -8.74 7.00 -7.62
N MET A 69 -7.84 6.12 -7.16
CA MET A 69 -7.81 4.72 -7.58
C MET A 69 -9.12 4.03 -7.20
N THR A 70 -9.68 3.26 -8.13
CA THR A 70 -10.93 2.53 -7.91
C THR A 70 -10.76 1.05 -8.15
N LEU A 71 -11.49 0.23 -7.40
CA LEU A 71 -11.62 -1.21 -7.57
C LEU A 71 -13.07 -1.57 -7.77
N THR A 72 -13.37 -2.47 -8.71
CA THR A 72 -14.71 -2.98 -8.99
C THR A 72 -14.69 -4.49 -8.99
N ALA A 73 -15.70 -5.11 -8.38
CA ALA A 73 -15.95 -6.55 -8.34
C ALA A 73 -17.37 -6.85 -8.86
N PRO A 74 -17.76 -8.12 -9.09
CA PRO A 74 -19.12 -8.49 -9.47
C PRO A 74 -20.20 -8.23 -8.39
N PHE A 75 -19.79 -7.71 -7.26
CA PHE A 75 -20.65 -7.31 -6.14
C PHE A 75 -20.32 -5.88 -5.71
N THR A 76 -21.30 -5.18 -5.15
CA THR A 76 -21.15 -3.80 -4.65
C THR A 76 -20.54 -3.80 -3.25
N ASP A 77 -19.94 -2.67 -2.90
CA ASP A 77 -19.48 -2.44 -1.52
C ASP A 77 -20.62 -2.63 -0.52
N GLY A 78 -20.34 -3.34 0.58
CA GLY A 78 -21.31 -3.70 1.61
C GLY A 78 -22.26 -4.85 1.25
N ALA A 79 -22.12 -5.50 0.09
CA ALA A 79 -23.02 -6.59 -0.33
C ALA A 79 -22.83 -7.86 0.52
N VAL A 80 -23.88 -8.68 0.55
CA VAL A 80 -23.77 -10.09 0.98
C VAL A 80 -23.33 -10.91 -0.23
N VAL A 81 -22.19 -11.58 -0.10
CA VAL A 81 -21.59 -12.36 -1.20
C VAL A 81 -21.85 -13.85 -0.98
N SER A 82 -22.12 -14.55 -2.07
CA SER A 82 -22.40 -15.98 -2.09
C SER A 82 -21.55 -16.69 -3.16
N ALA A 83 -21.80 -17.98 -3.37
CA ALA A 83 -21.10 -18.74 -4.41
C ALA A 83 -21.13 -18.00 -5.77
N PRO A 84 -20.04 -18.09 -6.56
CA PRO A 84 -18.90 -18.99 -6.41
C PRO A 84 -17.73 -18.44 -5.60
N PHE A 85 -17.86 -17.30 -4.94
CA PHE A 85 -16.74 -16.57 -4.30
C PHE A 85 -16.51 -16.97 -2.84
N VAL A 86 -17.43 -17.70 -2.24
CA VAL A 86 -17.40 -18.15 -0.84
C VAL A 86 -17.29 -19.66 -0.75
N CYS A 87 -17.02 -20.19 0.42
CA CYS A 87 -16.87 -21.59 0.79
C CYS A 87 -16.94 -22.66 -0.32
N GLY A 88 -16.12 -23.67 -0.19
CA GLY A 88 -16.13 -24.85 -1.05
C GLY A 88 -14.91 -24.98 -1.95
N ASP A 89 -14.69 -26.19 -2.46
CA ASP A 89 -13.52 -26.54 -3.27
C ASP A 89 -13.50 -25.85 -4.64
N ALA A 90 -14.66 -25.33 -5.06
CA ALA A 90 -14.81 -24.60 -6.33
C ALA A 90 -14.75 -23.06 -6.12
N ALA A 91 -14.45 -22.59 -4.93
CA ALA A 91 -14.31 -21.16 -4.70
C ALA A 91 -13.18 -20.57 -5.55
N GLN A 92 -13.48 -19.47 -6.21
CA GLN A 92 -12.52 -18.76 -7.07
C GLN A 92 -12.53 -17.28 -6.76
N SER A 93 -11.41 -16.61 -6.99
CA SER A 93 -11.34 -15.17 -6.89
C SER A 93 -12.32 -14.52 -7.86
N PRO A 94 -12.98 -13.41 -7.48
CA PRO A 94 -13.86 -12.67 -8.37
C PRO A 94 -13.08 -12.08 -9.56
N GLU A 95 -13.80 -11.78 -10.64
CA GLU A 95 -13.31 -10.86 -11.66
C GLU A 95 -13.14 -9.47 -11.03
N LEU A 96 -12.00 -8.85 -11.29
CA LEU A 96 -11.67 -7.53 -10.74
C LEU A 96 -11.31 -6.58 -11.87
N THR A 97 -11.77 -5.32 -11.76
CA THR A 97 -11.31 -4.23 -12.63
C THR A 97 -10.95 -3.01 -11.79
N TRP A 98 -9.99 -2.23 -12.28
CA TRP A 98 -9.53 -1.03 -11.59
C TRP A 98 -9.18 0.09 -12.56
N THR A 99 -9.22 1.33 -12.05
CA THR A 99 -8.84 2.53 -12.79
C THR A 99 -8.02 3.47 -11.93
N ASN A 100 -7.41 4.47 -12.58
CA ASN A 100 -6.68 5.54 -11.91
C ASN A 100 -5.52 5.05 -11.01
N VAL A 101 -4.78 4.04 -11.47
CA VAL A 101 -3.55 3.61 -10.79
C VAL A 101 -2.60 4.81 -10.73
N PRO A 102 -2.09 5.21 -9.54
CA PRO A 102 -1.27 6.39 -9.39
C PRO A 102 0.05 6.32 -10.16
N ALA A 103 0.53 7.46 -10.59
CA ALA A 103 1.85 7.56 -11.20
C ALA A 103 2.96 7.12 -10.21
N GLY A 104 3.98 6.44 -10.71
CA GLY A 104 5.05 5.89 -9.88
C GLY A 104 4.78 4.47 -9.38
N THR A 105 3.60 3.90 -9.65
CA THR A 105 3.32 2.51 -9.32
C THR A 105 4.22 1.57 -10.11
N VAL A 106 4.96 0.73 -9.41
CA VAL A 106 5.85 -0.30 -9.96
C VAL A 106 5.15 -1.66 -10.05
N SER A 107 4.32 -1.99 -9.05
CA SER A 107 3.49 -3.20 -9.05
C SER A 107 2.17 -2.98 -8.31
N LEU A 108 1.21 -3.89 -8.53
CA LEU A 108 -0.03 -3.95 -7.79
C LEU A 108 -0.05 -5.19 -6.90
N ALA A 109 -0.82 -5.12 -5.80
CA ALA A 109 -1.05 -6.24 -4.91
C ALA A 109 -2.52 -6.29 -4.45
N LEU A 110 -2.96 -7.47 -4.05
CA LEU A 110 -4.31 -7.74 -3.53
C LEU A 110 -4.21 -8.43 -2.18
N ILE A 111 -5.03 -8.01 -1.22
CA ILE A 111 -5.21 -8.67 0.06
C ILE A 111 -6.71 -8.86 0.30
N LEU A 112 -7.11 -10.09 0.65
CA LEU A 112 -8.43 -10.41 1.17
C LEU A 112 -8.30 -10.76 2.65
N THR A 113 -8.90 -9.93 3.50
CA THR A 113 -8.87 -10.03 4.97
C THR A 113 -10.26 -10.37 5.49
N ASP A 114 -10.33 -11.24 6.50
CA ASP A 114 -11.50 -11.41 7.36
C ASP A 114 -11.37 -10.44 8.53
N GLU A 115 -12.27 -9.46 8.64
CA GLU A 115 -12.22 -8.44 9.69
C GLU A 115 -12.60 -8.99 11.08
N ASP A 116 -13.33 -10.11 11.11
CA ASP A 116 -13.72 -10.81 12.33
C ASP A 116 -12.67 -11.86 12.75
N ALA A 117 -11.74 -12.23 11.85
CA ALA A 117 -10.64 -13.15 12.09
C ALA A 117 -9.35 -12.68 11.38
N PRO A 118 -8.75 -11.56 11.79
CA PRO A 118 -7.66 -10.89 11.06
C PRO A 118 -6.38 -11.72 10.95
N ASP A 119 -6.22 -12.75 11.76
CA ASP A 119 -5.09 -13.70 11.65
C ASP A 119 -5.28 -14.72 10.51
N ASP A 120 -6.48 -14.82 9.93
CA ASP A 120 -6.77 -15.72 8.82
C ASP A 120 -6.43 -15.07 7.47
N VAL A 121 -5.36 -15.59 6.84
CA VAL A 121 -4.95 -15.20 5.49
C VAL A 121 -5.85 -15.88 4.47
N HIS A 122 -6.73 -15.12 3.82
CA HIS A 122 -7.60 -15.62 2.75
C HIS A 122 -6.94 -15.55 1.38
N TRP A 123 -6.34 -14.43 1.04
CA TRP A 123 -5.60 -14.26 -0.21
C TRP A 123 -4.64 -13.08 -0.11
N VAL A 124 -3.39 -13.32 -0.46
CA VAL A 124 -2.38 -12.30 -0.68
C VAL A 124 -1.72 -12.58 -2.00
N ALA A 125 -1.79 -11.63 -2.92
CA ALA A 125 -1.16 -11.68 -4.22
C ALA A 125 -0.40 -10.38 -4.49
N ALA A 126 0.77 -10.47 -5.11
CA ALA A 126 1.60 -9.30 -5.38
C ALA A 126 2.32 -9.41 -6.74
N ASN A 127 3.07 -8.38 -7.08
CA ASN A 127 3.81 -8.29 -8.35
C ASN A 127 2.90 -8.36 -9.59
N ILE A 128 1.67 -7.88 -9.46
CA ILE A 128 0.76 -7.74 -10.59
C ILE A 128 1.19 -6.50 -11.38
N SER A 129 1.29 -6.63 -12.72
CA SER A 129 1.69 -5.52 -13.59
C SER A 129 0.73 -4.34 -13.49
N PRO A 130 1.21 -3.10 -13.26
CA PRO A 130 0.36 -1.91 -13.21
C PRO A 130 -0.22 -1.51 -14.58
N SER A 131 0.24 -2.14 -15.67
CA SER A 131 -0.34 -1.96 -17.01
C SER A 131 -1.67 -2.69 -17.21
N LEU A 132 -2.01 -3.62 -16.33
CA LEU A 132 -3.30 -4.31 -16.34
C LEU A 132 -4.39 -3.41 -15.75
N THR A 133 -5.59 -3.57 -16.27
CA THR A 133 -6.80 -2.88 -15.80
C THR A 133 -7.77 -3.83 -15.10
N GLY A 134 -7.39 -5.07 -14.87
CA GLY A 134 -8.21 -6.06 -14.19
C GLY A 134 -7.64 -7.48 -14.27
N LEU A 135 -8.34 -8.39 -13.59
CA LEU A 135 -8.10 -9.84 -13.58
C LEU A 135 -9.40 -10.56 -13.87
N ALA A 136 -9.36 -11.56 -14.73
CA ALA A 136 -10.51 -12.45 -14.89
C ALA A 136 -10.69 -13.35 -13.66
N ALA A 137 -11.92 -13.81 -13.42
CA ALA A 137 -12.24 -14.68 -12.30
C ALA A 137 -11.32 -15.92 -12.24
N GLY A 138 -10.81 -16.24 -11.08
CA GLY A 138 -9.93 -17.38 -10.82
C GLY A 138 -8.57 -17.33 -11.51
N THR A 139 -8.16 -16.19 -12.06
CA THR A 139 -6.89 -16.06 -12.80
C THR A 139 -5.94 -15.06 -12.13
N LEU A 140 -4.65 -15.32 -12.32
CA LEU A 140 -3.57 -14.39 -11.96
C LEU A 140 -2.48 -14.48 -13.04
N PRO A 141 -1.78 -13.38 -13.39
CA PRO A 141 -0.64 -13.41 -14.28
C PRO A 141 0.45 -14.36 -13.79
N SER A 142 1.17 -15.01 -14.72
CA SER A 142 2.19 -16.01 -14.39
C SER A 142 3.41 -15.46 -13.65
N ASP A 143 3.64 -14.18 -13.75
CA ASP A 143 4.72 -13.43 -13.11
C ASP A 143 4.32 -12.84 -11.74
N ALA A 144 3.03 -12.85 -11.43
CA ALA A 144 2.55 -12.50 -10.09
C ALA A 144 2.83 -13.64 -9.10
N ILE A 145 2.98 -13.28 -7.84
CA ILE A 145 3.23 -14.20 -6.73
C ILE A 145 2.02 -14.27 -5.80
N GLN A 146 1.84 -15.40 -5.15
CA GLN A 146 0.79 -15.61 -4.16
C GLN A 146 1.34 -16.22 -2.88
N ALA A 147 0.88 -15.76 -1.74
CA ALA A 147 1.19 -16.33 -0.45
C ALA A 147 0.46 -17.67 -0.22
N LYS A 148 0.93 -18.41 0.76
CA LYS A 148 0.18 -19.49 1.37
C LYS A 148 -0.94 -18.90 2.25
N ASN A 149 -2.16 -19.37 2.05
CA ASN A 149 -3.31 -19.00 2.86
C ASN A 149 -3.40 -19.85 4.15
N SER A 150 -4.28 -19.50 5.10
CA SER A 150 -4.44 -20.20 6.37
C SER A 150 -4.96 -21.64 6.25
N LYS A 151 -5.48 -22.03 5.08
CA LYS A 151 -5.83 -23.42 4.76
C LYS A 151 -4.65 -24.25 4.27
N GLY A 152 -3.44 -23.64 4.15
CA GLY A 152 -2.21 -24.28 3.73
C GLY A 152 -2.03 -24.40 2.21
N ALA A 153 -2.94 -23.86 1.39
CA ALA A 153 -2.86 -23.80 -0.05
C ALA A 153 -2.25 -22.46 -0.51
N ILE A 154 -1.63 -22.44 -1.70
CA ILE A 154 -1.16 -21.19 -2.31
C ILE A 154 -2.32 -20.55 -3.06
N GLY A 155 -2.55 -19.24 -2.80
CA GLY A 155 -3.53 -18.44 -3.50
C GLY A 155 -4.86 -18.27 -2.77
N PHE A 156 -5.92 -18.04 -3.55
CA PHE A 156 -7.23 -17.66 -3.04
C PHE A 156 -7.89 -18.75 -2.22
N ALA A 157 -8.37 -18.38 -1.01
CA ALA A 157 -9.29 -19.16 -0.20
C ALA A 157 -10.57 -18.33 -0.02
N GLY A 158 -11.69 -18.82 -0.53
CA GLY A 158 -12.97 -18.12 -0.37
C GLY A 158 -13.33 -17.90 1.09
N PRO A 159 -13.96 -16.75 1.41
CA PRO A 159 -14.60 -16.49 2.69
C PRO A 159 -15.45 -17.70 3.13
N CYS A 160 -15.26 -18.13 4.36
CA CYS A 160 -15.95 -19.33 4.88
C CYS A 160 -16.13 -19.22 6.40
N PRO A 161 -17.02 -18.33 6.86
CA PRO A 161 -17.26 -18.15 8.28
C PRO A 161 -17.85 -19.43 8.89
N PRO A 162 -17.75 -19.61 10.22
CA PRO A 162 -18.40 -20.73 10.91
C PRO A 162 -19.90 -20.78 10.63
N GLU A 163 -20.48 -21.99 10.64
CA GLU A 163 -21.90 -22.18 10.38
C GLU A 163 -22.78 -21.33 11.34
N GLY A 164 -23.66 -20.55 10.77
CA GLY A 164 -24.55 -19.64 11.48
C GLY A 164 -23.96 -18.29 11.87
N SER A 165 -22.71 -18.02 11.51
CA SER A 165 -22.11 -16.68 11.62
C SER A 165 -22.02 -15.99 10.25
N THR A 166 -21.90 -14.67 10.32
CA THR A 166 -21.64 -13.81 9.16
C THR A 166 -20.43 -12.98 9.52
N HIS A 167 -19.38 -13.03 8.68
CA HIS A 167 -18.19 -12.23 8.85
C HIS A 167 -18.13 -11.10 7.84
N GLN A 168 -17.42 -10.05 8.19
CA GLN A 168 -17.09 -8.95 7.30
C GLN A 168 -15.72 -9.16 6.68
N TYR A 169 -15.62 -8.92 5.38
CA TYR A 169 -14.39 -9.07 4.59
C TYR A 169 -14.03 -7.79 3.89
N SER A 170 -12.74 -7.58 3.73
CA SER A 170 -12.16 -6.49 2.95
C SER A 170 -11.29 -7.05 1.84
N LEU A 171 -11.59 -6.69 0.59
CA LEU A 171 -10.74 -6.93 -0.56
C LEU A 171 -10.08 -5.61 -0.96
N THR A 172 -8.78 -5.50 -0.74
CA THR A 172 -8.01 -4.29 -0.97
C THR A 172 -7.02 -4.48 -2.11
N LEU A 173 -7.04 -3.54 -3.06
CA LEU A 173 -6.03 -3.37 -4.10
C LEU A 173 -5.04 -2.29 -3.65
N TYR A 174 -3.75 -2.61 -3.69
CA TYR A 174 -2.65 -1.72 -3.37
C TYR A 174 -1.84 -1.36 -4.62
N ALA A 175 -1.45 -0.11 -4.74
CA ALA A 175 -0.43 0.35 -5.67
C ALA A 175 0.90 0.47 -4.93
N LEU A 176 1.94 -0.23 -5.38
CA LEU A 176 3.23 -0.31 -4.70
C LEU A 176 4.32 0.45 -5.45
N ASP A 177 5.27 1.03 -4.71
CA ASP A 177 6.44 1.72 -5.26
C ASP A 177 7.58 0.79 -5.68
N GLN A 178 7.42 -0.53 -5.47
CA GLN A 178 8.43 -1.55 -5.78
C GLN A 178 7.81 -2.90 -6.12
N MET A 179 8.64 -3.80 -6.67
CA MET A 179 8.37 -5.23 -6.70
C MET A 179 8.74 -5.84 -5.36
N LEU A 180 8.01 -6.85 -4.92
CA LEU A 180 8.30 -7.57 -3.67
C LEU A 180 9.17 -8.81 -3.94
N GLU A 181 10.17 -9.04 -3.10
CA GLU A 181 11.08 -10.19 -3.17
C GLU A 181 10.56 -11.37 -2.34
N PHE A 182 9.44 -11.94 -2.76
CA PHE A 182 8.84 -13.14 -2.18
C PHE A 182 8.69 -14.23 -3.25
N ALA A 183 8.59 -15.47 -2.81
CA ALA A 183 8.26 -16.60 -3.67
C ALA A 183 6.79 -17.04 -3.49
N ASN A 184 6.27 -17.80 -4.46
CA ASN A 184 4.98 -18.44 -4.32
C ASN A 184 4.95 -19.37 -3.10
N GLY A 185 3.98 -19.18 -2.22
CA GLY A 185 3.79 -19.97 -1.02
C GLY A 185 4.57 -19.49 0.19
N ASP A 186 5.21 -18.33 0.12
CA ASP A 186 5.79 -17.65 1.28
C ASP A 186 4.68 -17.23 2.27
N ASP A 187 5.08 -16.79 3.45
CA ASP A 187 4.19 -16.41 4.53
C ASP A 187 3.31 -15.21 4.15
N GLY A 188 1.99 -15.39 4.29
CA GLY A 188 1.00 -14.39 3.89
C GLY A 188 0.99 -13.16 4.77
N THR A 189 1.26 -13.31 6.06
CA THR A 189 1.33 -12.18 6.99
C THR A 189 2.53 -11.30 6.67
N ALA A 190 3.71 -11.92 6.50
CA ALA A 190 4.93 -11.19 6.13
C ALA A 190 4.80 -10.48 4.77
N MET A 191 4.16 -11.14 3.78
CA MET A 191 3.90 -10.51 2.48
C MET A 191 2.90 -9.34 2.61
N GLY A 192 1.85 -9.48 3.42
CA GLY A 192 0.87 -8.42 3.70
C GLY A 192 1.50 -7.20 4.38
N GLU A 193 2.40 -7.42 5.34
CA GLU A 193 3.16 -6.34 5.98
C GLU A 193 4.05 -5.59 4.96
N ALA A 194 4.74 -6.32 4.09
CA ALA A 194 5.57 -5.74 3.04
C ALA A 194 4.74 -4.94 2.01
N ILE A 195 3.56 -5.44 1.63
CA ILE A 195 2.61 -4.73 0.76
C ILE A 195 2.22 -3.39 1.41
N SER A 196 1.80 -3.43 2.68
CA SER A 196 1.37 -2.23 3.41
C SER A 196 2.51 -1.21 3.55
N ALA A 197 3.74 -1.68 3.76
CA ALA A 197 4.93 -0.81 3.90
C ALA A 197 5.36 -0.15 2.59
N SER A 198 4.98 -0.72 1.43
CA SER A 198 5.38 -0.25 0.09
C SER A 198 4.24 0.46 -0.66
N ALA A 199 3.09 0.66 0.00
CA ALA A 199 1.89 1.19 -0.62
C ALA A 199 2.01 2.71 -0.90
N LEU A 200 1.78 3.11 -2.15
CA LEU A 200 1.57 4.48 -2.58
C LEU A 200 0.10 4.89 -2.40
N ASP A 201 -0.82 3.95 -2.65
CA ASP A 201 -2.26 4.14 -2.58
C ASP A 201 -2.95 2.79 -2.39
N ALA A 202 -4.19 2.81 -1.91
CA ALA A 202 -5.01 1.62 -1.73
C ALA A 202 -6.49 1.93 -1.90
N THR A 203 -7.23 0.96 -2.42
CA THR A 203 -8.70 1.03 -2.53
C THR A 203 -9.32 -0.29 -2.12
N THR A 204 -10.44 -0.23 -1.39
CA THR A 204 -11.05 -1.40 -0.75
C THR A 204 -12.51 -1.53 -1.17
N ILE A 205 -12.96 -2.77 -1.32
CA ILE A 205 -14.38 -3.16 -1.35
C ILE A 205 -14.61 -4.04 -0.14
N SER A 206 -15.60 -3.67 0.68
CA SER A 206 -16.05 -4.46 1.83
C SER A 206 -17.28 -5.29 1.45
N PHE A 207 -17.44 -6.44 2.07
CA PHE A 207 -18.61 -7.30 1.86
C PHE A 207 -18.79 -8.27 3.05
N THR A 208 -19.90 -8.97 3.11
CA THR A 208 -20.17 -10.01 4.12
C THR A 208 -20.40 -11.36 3.47
N ALA A 209 -20.08 -12.41 4.18
CA ALA A 209 -20.37 -13.78 3.77
C ALA A 209 -20.78 -14.63 4.98
#